data_c8264352f39042e4c8bfb1a0fdb83957
#
_entry.id   c8264352f39042e4c8bfb1a0fdb83957
#
_cell.length_a   1.000
_cell.length_b   1.000
_cell.length_c   1.000
_cell.angle_alpha   90.00
_cell.angle_beta   90.00
_cell.angle_gamma   90.00
#
_symmetry.space_group_name_H-M   'P 1'
#
loop_
_entity.id
_entity.type
_entity.pdbx_description
1 polymer ?
#
loop_
_entity_poly.entity_id
_entity_poly.type
_entity_poly.pdbx_seq_one_letter_code
_entity_poly.pdbx_strand_id
1 'polypeptide(L)'
;AWQVTRGEALQTLRFPFEEYRAGQYALAGAVYRTLRDKGRLLCQAPTGIGKTMSTLFPALKAMGEGCGERVFYLTARTTTRQAAEDALALLRKSQPCLSLKSITLTAKDTICLLEQRECTPEACPYANGYYDRIRDALWQALDENEFTRAALENLARRFTVCPFELGLDLSLWCDVIVGDYNYLFDPVVSLKRFFESGGDYLFLVDEAHNLPDRAREMHSASLLKSQVLEARKALGKSKSKLKTALGKLNDEFVELRRQCDEAENRTYFEKEARTGL
;
A
#
# COMPACT_ATOMS: atom_id res chain seq x y z
N ALA A 1 -29.25 -2.83 -0.27
CA ALA A 1 -29.55 -1.99 -1.44
C ALA A 1 -28.28 -1.62 -2.19
N TRP A 2 -27.29 -0.92 -1.62
CA TRP A 2 -26.08 -0.45 -2.32
C TRP A 2 -25.27 -1.57 -3.01
N GLN A 3 -25.05 -2.70 -2.35
CA GLN A 3 -24.33 -3.83 -2.93
C GLN A 3 -25.01 -4.42 -4.18
N VAL A 4 -26.34 -4.46 -4.20
CA VAL A 4 -27.10 -4.96 -5.36
C VAL A 4 -26.95 -3.97 -6.53
N THR A 5 -27.20 -2.69 -6.32
CA THR A 5 -27.06 -1.65 -7.34
C THR A 5 -25.65 -1.58 -7.90
N ARG A 6 -24.63 -1.73 -7.03
CA ARG A 6 -23.24 -1.82 -7.45
C ARG A 6 -22.98 -3.04 -8.35
N GLY A 7 -23.46 -4.22 -7.94
CA GLY A 7 -23.30 -5.46 -8.72
C GLY A 7 -23.89 -5.32 -10.11
N GLU A 8 -25.10 -4.83 -10.23
CA GLU A 8 -25.79 -4.58 -11.52
C GLU A 8 -25.02 -3.56 -12.39
N ALA A 9 -24.54 -2.47 -11.80
CA ALA A 9 -23.76 -1.46 -12.50
C ALA A 9 -22.43 -2.03 -13.03
N LEU A 10 -21.75 -2.88 -12.25
CA LEU A 10 -20.50 -3.52 -12.67
C LEU A 10 -20.72 -4.60 -13.75
N GLN A 11 -21.81 -5.36 -13.68
CA GLN A 11 -22.17 -6.33 -14.72
C GLN A 11 -22.44 -5.67 -16.07
N THR A 12 -23.05 -4.48 -16.06
CA THR A 12 -23.33 -3.69 -17.26
C THR A 12 -22.18 -2.79 -17.69
N LEU A 13 -21.05 -2.80 -16.96
CA LEU A 13 -19.87 -1.96 -17.22
C LEU A 13 -19.38 -2.18 -18.67
N ARG A 14 -19.19 -1.08 -19.41
CA ARG A 14 -18.68 -1.08 -20.79
C ARG A 14 -17.26 -0.56 -20.83
N PHE A 15 -16.52 -1.03 -21.81
CA PHE A 15 -15.18 -0.49 -22.07
C PHE A 15 -15.30 1.00 -22.46
N PRO A 16 -14.48 1.90 -21.90
CA PRO A 16 -14.72 3.35 -22.02
C PRO A 16 -14.25 3.95 -23.35
N PHE A 17 -13.70 3.15 -24.25
CA PHE A 17 -13.27 3.57 -25.58
C PHE A 17 -14.06 2.83 -26.67
N GLU A 18 -14.17 3.43 -27.86
CA GLU A 18 -14.87 2.82 -28.98
C GLU A 18 -14.18 1.54 -29.47
N GLU A 19 -12.83 1.52 -29.45
CA GLU A 19 -12.05 0.39 -29.92
C GLU A 19 -10.94 0.02 -28.94
N TYR A 20 -10.59 -1.26 -28.93
CA TYR A 20 -9.41 -1.75 -28.22
C TYR A 20 -8.15 -1.51 -29.04
N ARG A 21 -7.08 -1.12 -28.40
CA ARG A 21 -5.75 -1.09 -29.01
C ARG A 21 -5.26 -2.50 -29.31
N ALA A 22 -4.29 -2.63 -30.22
CA ALA A 22 -3.69 -3.92 -30.57
C ALA A 22 -3.17 -4.64 -29.29
N GLY A 23 -3.61 -5.89 -29.09
CA GLY A 23 -3.28 -6.70 -27.91
C GLY A 23 -4.07 -6.38 -26.63
N GLN A 24 -4.74 -5.24 -26.56
CA GLN A 24 -5.48 -4.82 -25.36
C GLN A 24 -6.66 -5.73 -25.04
N TYR A 25 -7.43 -6.14 -26.07
CA TYR A 25 -8.54 -7.08 -25.93
C TYR A 25 -8.08 -8.45 -25.43
N ALA A 26 -6.98 -8.96 -25.99
CA ALA A 26 -6.41 -10.25 -25.61
C ALA A 26 -5.96 -10.24 -24.14
N LEU A 27 -5.30 -9.15 -23.69
CA LEU A 27 -4.89 -8.97 -22.31
C LEU A 27 -6.11 -8.89 -21.37
N ALA A 28 -7.10 -8.07 -21.68
CA ALA A 28 -8.32 -7.94 -20.89
C ALA A 28 -9.05 -9.29 -20.75
N GLY A 29 -9.15 -10.04 -21.83
CA GLY A 29 -9.75 -11.38 -21.83
C GLY A 29 -8.95 -12.40 -21.00
N ALA A 30 -7.62 -12.33 -21.02
CA ALA A 30 -6.77 -13.19 -20.20
C ALA A 30 -6.93 -12.86 -18.71
N VAL A 31 -6.92 -11.57 -18.35
CA VAL A 31 -7.15 -11.12 -16.98
C VAL A 31 -8.51 -11.58 -16.47
N TYR A 32 -9.58 -11.34 -17.24
CA TYR A 32 -10.93 -11.74 -16.85
C TYR A 32 -11.03 -13.25 -16.56
N ARG A 33 -10.55 -14.10 -17.49
CA ARG A 33 -10.57 -15.58 -17.31
C ARG A 33 -9.78 -16.00 -16.08
N THR A 34 -8.60 -15.40 -15.87
CA THR A 34 -7.75 -15.72 -14.72
C THR A 34 -8.44 -15.39 -13.39
N LEU A 35 -9.09 -14.22 -13.30
CA LEU A 35 -9.79 -13.81 -12.09
C LEU A 35 -11.03 -14.68 -11.83
N ARG A 36 -11.81 -14.97 -12.88
CA ARG A 36 -12.96 -15.86 -12.80
C ARG A 36 -12.57 -17.26 -12.31
N ASP A 37 -11.48 -17.79 -12.84
CA ASP A 37 -11.00 -19.14 -12.55
C ASP A 37 -10.11 -19.18 -11.28
N LYS A 38 -9.99 -18.06 -10.54
CA LYS A 38 -9.16 -17.88 -9.33
C LYS A 38 -7.70 -18.30 -9.54
N GLY A 39 -7.18 -18.06 -10.74
CA GLY A 39 -5.85 -18.42 -11.18
C GLY A 39 -4.80 -17.33 -10.94
N ARG A 40 -3.63 -17.51 -11.54
CA ARG A 40 -2.52 -16.55 -11.51
C ARG A 40 -2.08 -16.26 -12.95
N LEU A 41 -1.91 -14.99 -13.30
CA LEU A 41 -1.43 -14.54 -14.61
C LEU A 41 -0.17 -13.72 -14.44
N LEU A 42 0.90 -14.12 -15.09
CA LEU A 42 2.07 -13.29 -15.33
C LEU A 42 2.01 -12.85 -16.79
N CYS A 43 1.99 -11.55 -17.02
CA CYS A 43 1.87 -10.99 -18.35
C CYS A 43 2.92 -9.91 -18.59
N GLN A 44 3.64 -10.03 -19.68
CA GLN A 44 4.51 -8.98 -20.20
C GLN A 44 3.82 -8.25 -21.34
N ALA A 45 3.57 -6.97 -21.16
CA ALA A 45 2.92 -6.13 -22.16
C ALA A 45 3.74 -4.86 -22.42
N PRO A 46 3.87 -4.42 -23.68
CA PRO A 46 4.63 -3.21 -24.00
C PRO A 46 3.99 -1.96 -23.39
N THR A 47 4.80 -0.91 -23.26
CA THR A 47 4.31 0.41 -22.84
C THR A 47 3.33 0.95 -23.89
N GLY A 48 2.31 1.72 -23.43
CA GLY A 48 1.34 2.34 -24.33
C GLY A 48 0.14 1.47 -24.75
N ILE A 49 0.15 0.16 -24.48
CA ILE A 49 -1.01 -0.72 -24.78
C ILE A 49 -2.25 -0.39 -23.93
N GLY A 50 -2.11 0.39 -22.86
CA GLY A 50 -3.20 0.66 -21.92
C GLY A 50 -3.38 -0.43 -20.87
N LYS A 51 -2.27 -0.95 -20.31
CA LYS A 51 -2.25 -2.01 -19.27
C LYS A 51 -3.23 -1.76 -18.12
N THR A 52 -3.23 -0.55 -17.57
CA THR A 52 -4.06 -0.18 -16.42
C THR A 52 -5.55 -0.42 -16.69
N MET A 53 -6.05 0.07 -17.83
CA MET A 53 -7.45 -0.14 -18.23
C MET A 53 -7.72 -1.60 -18.56
N SER A 54 -6.77 -2.28 -19.21
CA SER A 54 -6.90 -3.70 -19.59
C SER A 54 -6.87 -4.66 -18.41
N THR A 55 -6.50 -4.19 -17.23
CA THR A 55 -6.52 -4.98 -15.99
C THR A 55 -7.67 -4.56 -15.08
N LEU A 56 -7.88 -3.25 -14.87
CA LEU A 56 -8.96 -2.74 -14.01
C LEU A 56 -10.35 -3.05 -14.57
N PHE A 57 -10.59 -2.80 -15.86
CA PHE A 57 -11.91 -3.03 -16.46
C PHE A 57 -12.38 -4.49 -16.32
N PRO A 58 -11.61 -5.52 -16.72
CA PRO A 58 -12.03 -6.90 -16.55
C PRO A 58 -12.10 -7.33 -15.08
N ALA A 59 -11.28 -6.76 -14.19
CA ALA A 59 -11.37 -7.04 -12.76
C ALA A 59 -12.68 -6.53 -12.15
N LEU A 60 -13.11 -5.33 -12.52
CA LEU A 60 -14.38 -4.79 -12.09
C LEU A 60 -15.57 -5.60 -12.65
N LYS A 61 -15.50 -6.07 -13.89
CA LYS A 61 -16.49 -6.99 -14.46
C LYS A 61 -16.55 -8.29 -13.66
N ALA A 62 -15.41 -8.93 -13.42
CA ALA A 62 -15.33 -10.16 -12.63
C ALA A 62 -15.90 -9.95 -11.20
N MET A 63 -15.62 -8.82 -10.58
CA MET A 63 -16.19 -8.45 -9.28
C MET A 63 -17.70 -8.30 -9.34
N GLY A 64 -18.24 -7.69 -10.39
CA GLY A 64 -19.69 -7.58 -10.64
C GLY A 64 -20.39 -8.93 -10.80
N GLU A 65 -19.67 -9.94 -11.26
CA GLU A 65 -20.15 -11.32 -11.42
C GLU A 65 -19.90 -12.19 -10.16
N GLY A 66 -19.41 -11.57 -9.07
CA GLY A 66 -19.19 -12.26 -7.80
C GLY A 66 -17.88 -13.04 -7.71
N CYS A 67 -16.94 -12.81 -8.62
CA CYS A 67 -15.63 -13.47 -8.58
C CYS A 67 -14.70 -12.95 -7.50
N GLY A 68 -15.09 -11.88 -6.80
CA GLY A 68 -14.37 -11.31 -5.67
C GLY A 68 -15.10 -10.11 -5.09
N GLU A 69 -14.73 -9.74 -3.87
CA GLU A 69 -15.37 -8.66 -3.10
C GLU A 69 -14.74 -7.30 -3.36
N ARG A 70 -13.42 -7.27 -3.59
CA ARG A 70 -12.60 -6.06 -3.75
C ARG A 70 -11.45 -6.27 -4.70
N VAL A 71 -11.01 -5.17 -5.31
CA VAL A 71 -9.82 -5.12 -6.16
C VAL A 71 -8.71 -4.37 -5.42
N PHE A 72 -7.55 -4.99 -5.27
CA PHE A 72 -6.31 -4.33 -4.84
C PHE A 72 -5.44 -4.08 -6.06
N TYR A 73 -5.24 -2.82 -6.42
CA TYR A 73 -4.32 -2.39 -7.46
C TYR A 73 -3.02 -1.91 -6.84
N LEU A 74 -1.97 -2.71 -6.96
CA LEU A 74 -0.71 -2.53 -6.25
C LEU A 74 0.42 -2.14 -7.20
N THR A 75 1.15 -1.09 -6.86
CA THR A 75 2.26 -0.58 -7.68
C THR A 75 3.28 0.18 -6.83
N ALA A 76 4.56 0.15 -7.23
CA ALA A 76 5.62 0.84 -6.51
C ALA A 76 5.70 2.35 -6.79
N ARG A 77 5.11 2.83 -7.91
CA ARG A 77 5.33 4.20 -8.41
C ARG A 77 4.10 5.08 -8.26
N THR A 78 4.32 6.34 -7.89
CA THR A 78 3.25 7.34 -7.80
C THR A 78 2.57 7.59 -9.16
N THR A 79 3.35 7.60 -10.25
CA THR A 79 2.82 7.80 -11.61
C THR A 79 1.87 6.69 -12.05
N THR A 80 2.13 5.45 -11.67
CA THR A 80 1.24 4.33 -11.98
C THR A 80 0.02 4.30 -11.07
N ARG A 81 0.10 4.81 -9.85
CA ARG A 81 -1.09 5.06 -9.00
C ARG A 81 -2.01 6.11 -9.63
N GLN A 82 -1.45 7.21 -10.12
CA GLN A 82 -2.22 8.23 -10.85
C GLN A 82 -2.91 7.64 -12.09
N ALA A 83 -2.22 6.80 -12.85
CA ALA A 83 -2.84 6.13 -14.01
C ALA A 83 -4.02 5.21 -13.63
N ALA A 84 -3.99 4.61 -12.43
CA ALA A 84 -5.13 3.84 -11.92
C ALA A 84 -6.29 4.76 -11.50
N GLU A 85 -6.02 5.89 -10.84
CA GLU A 85 -7.02 6.92 -10.51
C GLU A 85 -7.68 7.44 -11.78
N ASP A 86 -6.90 7.84 -12.79
CA ASP A 86 -7.39 8.35 -14.08
C ASP A 86 -8.26 7.32 -14.80
N ALA A 87 -7.87 6.04 -14.77
CA ALA A 87 -8.65 4.97 -15.37
C ALA A 87 -9.99 4.77 -14.66
N LEU A 88 -10.01 4.82 -13.32
CA LEU A 88 -11.24 4.72 -12.51
C LEU A 88 -12.15 5.94 -12.72
N ALA A 89 -11.58 7.14 -12.78
CA ALA A 89 -12.32 8.37 -13.07
C ALA A 89 -12.95 8.31 -14.48
N LEU A 90 -12.20 7.81 -15.48
CA LEU A 90 -12.71 7.64 -16.83
C LEU A 90 -13.89 6.64 -16.89
N LEU A 91 -13.80 5.52 -16.16
CA LEU A 91 -14.89 4.54 -16.07
C LEU A 91 -16.15 5.15 -15.44
N ARG A 92 -16.03 5.92 -14.36
CA ARG A 92 -17.16 6.64 -13.76
C ARG A 92 -17.77 7.66 -14.72
N LYS A 93 -16.92 8.42 -15.41
CA LYS A 93 -17.37 9.42 -16.39
C LYS A 93 -18.11 8.78 -17.58
N SER A 94 -17.63 7.64 -18.07
CA SER A 94 -18.26 6.92 -19.19
C SER A 94 -19.57 6.25 -18.79
N GLN A 95 -19.80 6.02 -17.50
CA GLN A 95 -20.99 5.35 -16.99
C GLN A 95 -21.46 6.02 -15.67
N PRO A 96 -22.27 7.09 -15.77
CA PRO A 96 -22.67 7.90 -14.61
C PRO A 96 -23.41 7.13 -13.50
N CYS A 97 -24.04 6.00 -13.84
CA CYS A 97 -24.71 5.14 -12.85
C CYS A 97 -23.75 4.21 -12.10
N LEU A 98 -22.43 4.27 -12.39
CA LEU A 98 -21.45 3.41 -11.77
C LEU A 98 -21.18 3.86 -10.32
N SER A 99 -21.79 3.18 -9.38
CA SER A 99 -21.58 3.38 -7.95
C SER A 99 -20.36 2.59 -7.49
N LEU A 100 -19.16 3.08 -7.83
CA LEU A 100 -17.87 2.46 -7.53
C LEU A 100 -17.06 3.35 -6.61
N LYS A 101 -16.77 2.85 -5.41
CA LYS A 101 -15.90 3.56 -4.46
C LYS A 101 -14.45 3.12 -4.61
N SER A 102 -13.54 4.08 -4.74
CA SER A 102 -12.11 3.80 -4.80
C SER A 102 -11.32 4.70 -3.87
N ILE A 103 -10.22 4.18 -3.38
CA ILE A 103 -9.30 4.89 -2.51
C ILE A 103 -7.85 4.67 -2.93
N THR A 104 -7.04 5.73 -2.87
CA THR A 104 -5.58 5.65 -3.02
C THR A 104 -4.92 5.81 -1.66
N LEU A 105 -4.36 4.73 -1.15
CA LEU A 105 -3.63 4.73 0.10
C LEU A 105 -2.23 5.33 -0.09
N THR A 106 -1.92 6.33 0.71
CA THR A 106 -0.64 7.04 0.70
C THR A 106 0.10 6.77 2.01
N ALA A 107 1.42 6.60 1.94
CA ALA A 107 2.25 6.36 3.12
C ALA A 107 2.09 7.47 4.16
N LYS A 108 2.12 7.10 5.44
CA LYS A 108 1.85 7.99 6.58
C LYS A 108 2.73 9.24 6.57
N ASP A 109 4.02 9.09 6.25
CA ASP A 109 4.95 10.21 6.17
C ASP A 109 4.63 11.20 5.04
N THR A 110 4.04 10.69 3.95
CA THR A 110 3.71 11.49 2.76
C THR A 110 2.39 12.25 2.89
N ILE A 111 1.40 11.66 3.61
CA ILE A 111 0.06 12.25 3.77
C ILE A 111 -0.09 13.04 5.08
N CYS A 112 0.89 12.97 5.97
CA CYS A 112 0.86 13.68 7.25
C CYS A 112 0.74 15.19 7.03
N LEU A 113 -0.16 15.84 7.74
CA LEU A 113 -0.42 17.27 7.66
C LEU A 113 0.52 18.12 8.56
N LEU A 114 1.36 17.47 9.36
CA LEU A 114 2.37 18.11 10.19
C LEU A 114 3.72 18.15 9.45
N GLU A 115 4.49 19.20 9.67
CA GLU A 115 5.85 19.33 9.11
C GLU A 115 6.78 18.22 9.65
N GLN A 116 6.64 17.91 10.94
CA GLN A 116 7.32 16.78 11.57
C GLN A 116 6.27 15.83 12.12
N ARG A 117 6.37 14.56 11.74
CA ARG A 117 5.44 13.53 12.16
C ARG A 117 5.68 13.17 13.63
N GLU A 118 4.75 13.55 14.49
CA GLU A 118 4.68 13.11 15.87
C GLU A 118 3.25 12.68 16.18
N CYS A 119 3.05 11.36 16.34
CA CYS A 119 1.72 10.75 16.39
C CYS A 119 1.21 10.53 17.81
N THR A 120 1.56 11.42 18.74
CA THR A 120 1.04 11.40 20.12
C THR A 120 -0.17 12.34 20.24
N PRO A 121 -1.15 12.05 21.11
CA PRO A 121 -2.29 12.96 21.32
C PRO A 121 -1.89 14.36 21.75
N GLU A 122 -0.77 14.50 22.46
CA GLU A 122 -0.25 15.77 22.98
C GLU A 122 0.35 16.65 21.86
N ALA A 123 1.00 16.02 20.87
CA ALA A 123 1.71 16.73 19.81
C ALA A 123 0.90 16.86 18.51
N CYS A 124 -0.06 15.95 18.28
CA CYS A 124 -0.80 15.91 17.02
C CYS A 124 -2.29 16.20 17.21
N PRO A 125 -2.80 17.35 16.75
CA PRO A 125 -4.23 17.70 16.86
C PRO A 125 -5.14 16.75 16.07
N TYR A 126 -4.61 16.11 15.03
CA TYR A 126 -5.34 15.14 14.20
C TYR A 126 -5.42 13.74 14.85
N ALA A 127 -4.52 13.42 15.78
CA ALA A 127 -4.56 12.19 16.56
C ALA A 127 -5.39 12.38 17.84
N ASN A 128 -5.28 13.55 18.47
CA ASN A 128 -6.05 13.88 19.67
C ASN A 128 -7.56 13.89 19.35
N GLY A 129 -8.34 13.09 20.07
CA GLY A 129 -9.79 12.98 19.88
C GLY A 129 -10.20 12.45 18.50
N TYR A 130 -9.35 11.66 17.83
CA TYR A 130 -9.65 11.06 16.52
C TYR A 130 -10.96 10.29 16.53
N TYR A 131 -11.17 9.43 17.52
CA TYR A 131 -12.36 8.57 17.62
C TYR A 131 -13.66 9.33 17.90
N ASP A 132 -13.57 10.54 18.42
CA ASP A 132 -14.74 11.40 18.66
C ASP A 132 -15.25 12.05 17.35
N ARG A 133 -14.33 12.30 16.41
CA ARG A 133 -14.60 13.04 15.16
C ARG A 133 -14.67 12.18 13.91
N ILE A 134 -14.09 11.00 13.93
CA ILE A 134 -14.01 10.13 12.73
C ILE A 134 -15.40 9.76 12.20
N ARG A 135 -16.37 9.57 13.08
CA ARG A 135 -17.73 9.22 12.69
C ARG A 135 -18.35 10.23 11.73
N ASP A 136 -18.20 11.51 12.02
CA ASP A 136 -18.75 12.59 11.19
C ASP A 136 -18.02 12.69 9.85
N ALA A 137 -16.70 12.48 9.85
CA ALA A 137 -15.91 12.43 8.64
C ALA A 137 -16.32 11.25 7.74
N LEU A 138 -16.52 10.07 8.30
CA LEU A 138 -17.00 8.90 7.58
C LEU A 138 -18.42 9.11 7.02
N TRP A 139 -19.31 9.71 7.83
CA TRP A 139 -20.68 10.00 7.39
C TRP A 139 -20.69 10.94 6.17
N GLN A 140 -19.90 12.01 6.21
CA GLN A 140 -19.77 12.93 5.07
C GLN A 140 -19.19 12.24 3.82
N ALA A 141 -18.30 11.28 4.01
CA ALA A 141 -17.68 10.55 2.92
C ALA A 141 -18.60 9.52 2.23
N LEU A 142 -19.79 9.22 2.78
CA LEU A 142 -20.70 8.23 2.19
C LEU A 142 -21.15 8.59 0.78
N ASP A 143 -21.30 9.87 0.49
CA ASP A 143 -21.79 10.37 -0.81
C ASP A 143 -20.64 10.47 -1.84
N GLU A 144 -19.38 10.34 -1.41
CA GLU A 144 -18.22 10.40 -2.27
C GLU A 144 -17.86 9.01 -2.83
N ASN A 145 -17.37 8.98 -4.06
CA ASN A 145 -16.95 7.74 -4.74
C ASN A 145 -15.46 7.65 -4.98
N GLU A 146 -14.70 8.71 -4.71
CA GLU A 146 -13.29 8.80 -5.01
C GLU A 146 -12.51 9.43 -3.87
N PHE A 147 -11.62 8.65 -3.27
CA PHE A 147 -10.77 9.08 -2.17
C PHE A 147 -9.31 9.12 -2.60
N THR A 148 -8.96 10.16 -3.36
CA THR A 148 -7.57 10.49 -3.67
C THR A 148 -6.86 11.07 -2.45
N ARG A 149 -5.53 11.21 -2.52
CA ARG A 149 -4.76 11.90 -1.47
C ARG A 149 -5.35 13.28 -1.15
N ALA A 150 -5.64 14.08 -2.16
CA ALA A 150 -6.20 15.44 -1.98
C ALA A 150 -7.57 15.40 -1.30
N ALA A 151 -8.44 14.47 -1.68
CA ALA A 151 -9.75 14.29 -1.04
C ALA A 151 -9.60 13.93 0.44
N LEU A 152 -8.69 13.00 0.77
CA LEU A 152 -8.41 12.61 2.15
C LEU A 152 -7.83 13.76 2.99
N GLU A 153 -6.89 14.53 2.44
CA GLU A 153 -6.33 15.71 3.11
C GLU A 153 -7.40 16.78 3.37
N ASN A 154 -8.32 17.02 2.42
CA ASN A 154 -9.42 17.97 2.57
C ASN A 154 -10.41 17.54 3.66
N LEU A 155 -10.85 16.29 3.66
CA LEU A 155 -11.70 15.73 4.70
C LEU A 155 -11.01 15.77 6.08
N ALA A 156 -9.74 15.40 6.12
CA ALA A 156 -8.94 15.41 7.34
C ALA A 156 -8.82 16.80 7.96
N ARG A 157 -8.59 17.83 7.15
CA ARG A 157 -8.56 19.23 7.63
C ARG A 157 -9.90 19.68 8.12
N ARG A 158 -10.99 19.36 7.40
CA ARG A 158 -12.35 19.76 7.74
C ARG A 158 -12.80 19.19 9.08
N PHE A 159 -12.49 17.94 9.36
CA PHE A 159 -12.91 17.23 10.57
C PHE A 159 -11.82 17.12 11.64
N THR A 160 -10.64 17.65 11.38
CA THR A 160 -9.46 17.56 12.27
C THR A 160 -9.14 16.10 12.65
N VAL A 161 -9.09 15.19 11.67
CA VAL A 161 -8.76 13.77 11.82
C VAL A 161 -7.48 13.44 11.07
N CYS A 162 -6.76 12.39 11.47
CA CYS A 162 -5.56 11.96 10.77
C CYS A 162 -5.90 11.44 9.37
N PRO A 163 -5.37 12.02 8.28
CA PRO A 163 -5.70 11.60 6.92
C PRO A 163 -5.27 10.17 6.59
N PHE A 164 -4.21 9.68 7.23
CA PHE A 164 -3.76 8.30 7.08
C PHE A 164 -4.75 7.31 7.70
N GLU A 165 -5.13 7.53 8.95
CA GLU A 165 -6.10 6.65 9.65
C GLU A 165 -7.49 6.74 8.99
N LEU A 166 -7.93 7.95 8.59
CA LEU A 166 -9.15 8.16 7.81
C LEU A 166 -9.14 7.34 6.51
N GLY A 167 -8.01 7.35 5.79
CA GLY A 167 -7.87 6.54 4.58
C GLY A 167 -7.96 5.04 4.86
N LEU A 168 -7.37 4.57 5.94
CA LEU A 168 -7.48 3.18 6.36
C LEU A 168 -8.93 2.80 6.74
N ASP A 169 -9.66 3.66 7.42
CA ASP A 169 -11.05 3.40 7.81
C ASP A 169 -11.98 3.43 6.60
N LEU A 170 -11.83 4.41 5.70
CA LEU A 170 -12.60 4.49 4.45
C LEU A 170 -12.32 3.31 3.51
N SER A 171 -11.10 2.75 3.53
CA SER A 171 -10.74 1.62 2.68
C SER A 171 -11.63 0.39 2.91
N LEU A 172 -12.21 0.24 4.11
CA LEU A 172 -13.15 -0.83 4.43
C LEU A 172 -14.45 -0.75 3.62
N TRP A 173 -14.79 0.42 3.09
CA TRP A 173 -16.00 0.67 2.31
C TRP A 173 -15.75 0.81 0.81
N CYS A 174 -14.47 0.76 0.39
CA CYS A 174 -14.09 0.89 -1.00
C CYS A 174 -14.06 -0.44 -1.73
N ASP A 175 -14.41 -0.40 -3.00
CA ASP A 175 -14.38 -1.53 -3.93
C ASP A 175 -12.99 -1.73 -4.54
N VAL A 176 -12.29 -0.61 -4.77
CA VAL A 176 -10.93 -0.60 -5.32
C VAL A 176 -10.01 0.10 -4.36
N ILE A 177 -8.94 -0.57 -3.98
CA ILE A 177 -7.87 -0.03 -3.14
C ILE A 177 -6.61 0.05 -4.00
N VAL A 178 -6.17 1.26 -4.29
CA VAL A 178 -4.91 1.54 -4.98
C VAL A 178 -3.84 1.83 -3.95
N GLY A 179 -2.68 1.20 -4.06
CA GLY A 179 -1.62 1.40 -3.08
C GLY A 179 -0.26 0.86 -3.48
N ASP A 180 0.68 0.97 -2.55
CA ASP A 180 2.01 0.41 -2.69
C ASP A 180 2.01 -1.11 -2.42
N TYR A 181 2.99 -1.82 -2.98
CA TYR A 181 3.21 -3.25 -2.72
C TYR A 181 3.34 -3.58 -1.24
N ASN A 182 3.86 -2.63 -0.44
CA ASN A 182 4.06 -2.81 0.99
C ASN A 182 2.75 -3.13 1.71
N TYR A 183 1.63 -2.61 1.21
CA TYR A 183 0.31 -2.89 1.80
C TYR A 183 -0.13 -4.35 1.71
N LEU A 184 0.49 -5.15 0.85
CA LEU A 184 0.24 -6.59 0.76
C LEU A 184 1.42 -7.42 1.25
N PHE A 185 2.65 -7.06 0.85
CA PHE A 185 3.81 -7.94 0.96
C PHE A 185 4.72 -7.64 2.15
N ASP A 186 4.68 -6.42 2.72
CA ASP A 186 5.53 -6.06 3.85
C ASP A 186 4.96 -6.63 5.16
N PRO A 187 5.72 -7.41 5.92
CA PRO A 187 5.23 -8.04 7.16
C PRO A 187 4.86 -7.02 8.25
N VAL A 188 5.37 -5.79 8.18
CA VAL A 188 5.14 -4.74 9.19
C VAL A 188 3.95 -3.85 8.83
N VAL A 189 3.88 -3.41 7.56
CA VAL A 189 2.90 -2.39 7.12
C VAL A 189 1.73 -2.96 6.31
N SER A 190 1.69 -4.27 6.08
CA SER A 190 0.57 -4.92 5.37
C SER A 190 -0.77 -4.61 6.02
N LEU A 191 -1.82 -4.55 5.19
CA LEU A 191 -3.19 -4.23 5.63
C LEU A 191 -3.82 -5.41 6.39
N LYS A 192 -3.36 -5.63 7.61
CA LYS A 192 -3.79 -6.73 8.49
C LYS A 192 -5.31 -6.78 8.63
N ARG A 193 -5.98 -5.62 8.69
CA ARG A 193 -7.44 -5.50 8.76
C ARG A 193 -8.20 -6.21 7.62
N PHE A 194 -7.53 -6.47 6.49
CA PHE A 194 -8.09 -7.26 5.39
C PHE A 194 -7.57 -8.69 5.40
N PHE A 195 -6.27 -8.87 5.59
CA PHE A 195 -5.62 -10.16 5.31
C PHE A 195 -5.63 -11.13 6.49
N GLU A 196 -5.76 -10.65 7.73
CA GLU A 196 -5.89 -11.53 8.91
C GLU A 196 -7.28 -12.20 8.99
N SER A 197 -8.35 -11.51 8.61
CA SER A 197 -9.69 -12.08 8.60
C SER A 197 -10.01 -12.85 7.31
N GLY A 198 -9.17 -12.72 6.31
CA GLY A 198 -9.41 -13.28 4.98
C GLY A 198 -10.49 -12.54 4.20
N GLY A 199 -10.63 -12.89 2.93
CA GLY A 199 -11.63 -12.33 2.02
C GLY A 199 -11.38 -12.79 0.59
N ASP A 200 -12.37 -12.66 -0.27
CA ASP A 200 -12.26 -13.01 -1.69
C ASP A 200 -11.80 -11.76 -2.46
N TYR A 201 -10.48 -11.54 -2.50
CA TYR A 201 -9.88 -10.34 -3.09
C TYR A 201 -9.23 -10.61 -4.42
N LEU A 202 -9.35 -9.65 -5.35
CA LEU A 202 -8.72 -9.65 -6.65
C LEU A 202 -7.47 -8.77 -6.60
N PHE A 203 -6.30 -9.33 -6.91
CA PHE A 203 -5.03 -8.62 -6.87
C PHE A 203 -4.53 -8.31 -8.27
N LEU A 204 -4.28 -7.04 -8.54
CA LEU A 204 -3.62 -6.54 -9.74
C LEU A 204 -2.28 -5.93 -9.31
N VAL A 205 -1.19 -6.54 -9.75
CA VAL A 205 0.17 -6.11 -9.38
C VAL A 205 0.85 -5.55 -10.62
N ASP A 206 0.92 -4.24 -10.71
CA ASP A 206 1.54 -3.54 -11.85
C ASP A 206 3.05 -3.41 -11.65
N GLU A 207 3.81 -3.45 -12.75
CA GLU A 207 5.28 -3.39 -12.74
C GLU A 207 5.92 -4.46 -11.80
N ALA A 208 5.37 -5.68 -11.81
CA ALA A 208 5.74 -6.77 -10.89
C ALA A 208 7.22 -7.18 -10.96
N HIS A 209 7.94 -6.78 -12.01
CA HIS A 209 9.39 -7.00 -12.11
C HIS A 209 10.19 -6.29 -10.99
N ASN A 210 9.62 -5.30 -10.32
CA ASN A 210 10.23 -4.64 -9.17
C ASN A 210 10.06 -5.43 -7.85
N LEU A 211 9.17 -6.43 -7.80
CA LEU A 211 8.88 -7.18 -6.56
C LEU A 211 10.09 -7.90 -5.97
N PRO A 212 10.99 -8.54 -6.73
CA PRO A 212 12.14 -9.23 -6.13
C PRO A 212 13.04 -8.31 -5.32
N ASP A 213 13.32 -7.10 -5.83
CA ASP A 213 14.16 -6.13 -5.12
C ASP A 213 13.40 -5.53 -3.93
N ARG A 214 12.12 -5.22 -4.11
CA ARG A 214 11.26 -4.75 -3.01
C ARG A 214 11.12 -5.78 -1.90
N ALA A 215 10.99 -7.07 -2.25
CA ALA A 215 10.93 -8.14 -1.25
C ALA A 215 12.23 -8.24 -0.44
N ARG A 216 13.39 -8.09 -1.10
CA ARG A 216 14.68 -8.03 -0.39
C ARG A 216 14.72 -6.86 0.60
N GLU A 217 14.27 -5.66 0.17
CA GLU A 217 14.20 -4.49 1.04
C GLU A 217 13.28 -4.71 2.24
N MET A 218 12.06 -5.23 2.01
CA MET A 218 11.05 -5.51 3.06
C MET A 218 11.55 -6.50 4.13
N HIS A 219 12.41 -7.42 3.73
CA HIS A 219 12.99 -8.43 4.62
C HIS A 219 14.44 -8.13 5.02
N SER A 220 14.91 -6.91 4.79
CA SER A 220 16.24 -6.46 5.16
C SER A 220 16.19 -5.44 6.28
N ALA A 221 17.17 -5.51 7.16
CA ALA A 221 17.38 -4.52 8.20
C ALA A 221 18.86 -4.11 8.23
N SER A 222 19.13 -2.87 8.59
CA SER A 222 20.47 -2.36 8.75
C SER A 222 20.67 -1.77 10.15
N LEU A 223 21.83 -1.99 10.70
CA LEU A 223 22.25 -1.40 11.97
C LEU A 223 23.60 -0.74 11.79
N LEU A 224 23.69 0.55 12.06
CA LEU A 224 24.92 1.30 11.93
C LEU A 224 25.64 1.43 13.28
N LYS A 225 26.94 1.19 13.30
CA LYS A 225 27.77 1.38 14.50
C LYS A 225 27.65 2.79 15.08
N SER A 226 27.57 3.82 14.23
CA SER A 226 27.37 5.21 14.66
C SER A 226 26.09 5.39 15.50
N GLN A 227 24.98 4.80 15.09
CA GLN A 227 23.70 4.84 15.81
C GLN A 227 23.81 4.19 17.20
N VAL A 228 24.53 3.06 17.29
CA VAL A 228 24.79 2.38 18.58
C VAL A 228 25.62 3.25 19.51
N LEU A 229 26.66 3.91 18.97
CA LEU A 229 27.51 4.81 19.76
C LEU A 229 26.77 6.07 20.21
N GLU A 230 25.94 6.66 19.38
CA GLU A 230 25.08 7.80 19.71
C GLU A 230 24.08 7.46 20.82
N ALA A 231 23.38 6.33 20.67
CA ALA A 231 22.46 5.84 21.70
C ALA A 231 23.18 5.60 23.03
N ARG A 232 24.39 4.99 23.00
CA ARG A 232 25.23 4.78 24.19
C ARG A 232 25.69 6.09 24.82
N LYS A 233 26.01 7.10 24.01
CA LYS A 233 26.40 8.46 24.49
C LYS A 233 25.22 9.18 25.14
N ALA A 234 24.02 9.07 24.54
CA ALA A 234 22.78 9.68 25.07
C ALA A 234 22.44 9.16 26.50
N LEU A 235 22.78 7.92 26.80
CA LEU A 235 22.60 7.36 28.17
C LEU A 235 23.56 7.93 29.20
N GLY A 236 24.52 8.75 28.82
CA GLY A 236 25.44 9.45 29.74
C GLY A 236 26.19 8.51 30.68
N LYS A 237 26.25 8.86 31.97
CA LYS A 237 26.93 8.07 33.02
C LYS A 237 26.06 6.95 33.65
N SER A 238 24.88 6.69 33.09
CA SER A 238 23.98 5.64 33.57
C SER A 238 24.65 4.26 33.52
N LYS A 239 24.54 3.48 34.60
CA LYS A 239 24.96 2.06 34.66
C LYS A 239 23.81 1.11 34.31
N SER A 240 22.96 1.49 33.35
CA SER A 240 21.80 0.67 32.97
C SER A 240 22.21 -0.59 32.21
N LYS A 241 21.38 -1.64 32.31
CA LYS A 241 21.52 -2.87 31.50
C LYS A 241 21.57 -2.57 30.01
N LEU A 242 20.81 -1.56 29.55
CA LEU A 242 20.79 -1.10 28.15
C LEU A 242 22.17 -0.60 27.70
N LYS A 243 22.86 0.22 28.54
CA LYS A 243 24.20 0.71 28.20
C LYS A 243 25.23 -0.42 28.12
N THR A 244 25.09 -1.45 28.93
CA THR A 244 25.93 -2.65 28.89
C THR A 244 25.65 -3.44 27.60
N ALA A 245 24.39 -3.61 27.22
CA ALA A 245 24.02 -4.28 25.97
C ALA A 245 24.54 -3.53 24.73
N LEU A 246 24.39 -2.19 24.69
CA LEU A 246 24.97 -1.37 23.62
C LEU A 246 26.51 -1.43 23.58
N GLY A 247 27.17 -1.67 24.73
CA GLY A 247 28.60 -1.94 24.79
C GLY A 247 28.98 -3.23 24.10
N LYS A 248 28.31 -4.34 24.45
CA LYS A 248 28.51 -5.64 23.81
C LYS A 248 28.29 -5.57 22.30
N LEU A 249 27.20 -4.90 21.88
CA LEU A 249 26.89 -4.72 20.46
C LEU A 249 27.99 -3.93 19.73
N ASN A 250 28.57 -2.90 20.36
CA ASN A 250 29.73 -2.21 19.81
C ASN A 250 30.96 -3.11 19.66
N ASP A 251 31.19 -4.00 20.64
CA ASP A 251 32.33 -4.93 20.60
C ASP A 251 32.16 -5.94 19.43
N GLU A 252 30.94 -6.39 19.18
CA GLU A 252 30.62 -7.19 17.99
C GLU A 252 30.89 -6.44 16.68
N PHE A 253 30.57 -5.15 16.59
CA PHE A 253 30.92 -4.32 15.41
C PHE A 253 32.43 -4.19 15.22
N VAL A 254 33.22 -4.16 16.28
CA VAL A 254 34.70 -4.13 16.20
C VAL A 254 35.20 -5.45 15.65
N GLU A 255 34.69 -6.57 16.13
CA GLU A 255 35.07 -7.90 15.66
C GLU A 255 34.67 -8.12 14.19
N LEU A 256 33.44 -7.75 13.81
CA LEU A 256 32.99 -7.81 12.42
C LEU A 256 33.86 -6.98 11.49
N ARG A 257 34.27 -5.80 11.93
CA ARG A 257 35.19 -4.95 11.15
C ARG A 257 36.53 -5.63 10.93
N ARG A 258 37.09 -6.28 11.96
CA ARG A 258 38.34 -7.02 11.84
C ARG A 258 38.22 -8.14 10.79
N GLN A 259 37.10 -8.89 10.81
CA GLN A 259 36.80 -9.94 9.82
C GLN A 259 36.65 -9.36 8.41
N CYS A 260 36.02 -8.19 8.25
CA CYS A 260 35.94 -7.50 6.97
C CYS A 260 37.31 -7.03 6.47
N ASP A 261 38.16 -6.51 7.35
CA ASP A 261 39.50 -6.02 6.97
C ASP A 261 40.44 -7.17 6.57
N GLU A 262 40.23 -8.37 7.09
CA GLU A 262 40.94 -9.61 6.71
C GLU A 262 40.43 -10.23 5.41
N ALA A 263 39.19 -9.87 4.98
CA ALA A 263 38.58 -10.39 3.75
C ALA A 263 39.07 -9.61 2.50
N GLU A 264 39.29 -10.30 1.41
CA GLU A 264 39.84 -9.75 0.15
C GLU A 264 39.01 -8.57 -0.39
N ASN A 265 37.67 -8.61 -0.24
CA ASN A 265 36.70 -7.57 -0.67
C ASN A 265 36.32 -6.61 0.44
N ARG A 266 36.91 -6.66 1.64
CA ARG A 266 36.54 -5.91 2.82
C ARG A 266 35.05 -6.06 3.21
N THR A 267 34.46 -7.21 2.87
CA THR A 267 33.09 -7.59 3.22
C THR A 267 33.10 -8.94 3.90
N TYR A 268 32.19 -9.13 4.84
CA TYR A 268 32.01 -10.39 5.55
C TYR A 268 30.55 -10.82 5.41
N PHE A 269 30.34 -12.10 5.15
CA PHE A 269 29.04 -12.71 5.00
C PHE A 269 28.92 -13.94 5.89
N GLU A 270 27.85 -13.99 6.65
CA GLU A 270 27.50 -15.11 7.55
C GLU A 270 26.10 -15.62 7.21
N LYS A 271 25.94 -16.94 7.04
CA LYS A 271 24.64 -17.53 6.70
C LYS A 271 23.71 -17.66 7.91
N GLU A 272 24.28 -17.85 9.09
CA GLU A 272 23.54 -18.07 10.31
C GLU A 272 23.49 -16.78 11.12
N ALA A 273 22.31 -16.50 11.69
CA ALA A 273 22.14 -15.35 12.57
C ALA A 273 22.98 -15.56 13.85
N ARG A 274 23.69 -14.53 14.29
CA ARG A 274 24.41 -14.54 15.57
C ARG A 274 23.43 -14.58 16.71
N THR A 275 23.31 -15.75 17.34
CA THR A 275 22.46 -15.96 18.53
C THR A 275 23.28 -15.68 19.78
N GLY A 276 23.01 -14.61 20.51
CA GLY A 276 23.71 -14.29 21.76
C GLY A 276 23.95 -12.81 22.01
N LEU A 277 23.39 -11.95 21.17
CA LEU A 277 23.39 -10.50 21.35
C LEU A 277 22.38 -10.04 22.39
#